data_20b4cb30d1c3e04703382bd1baadeb66
#
_entry.id   20b4cb30d1c3e04703382bd1baadeb66
#
_cell.length_a   1.000
_cell.length_b   1.000
_cell.length_c   1.000
_cell.angle_alpha   90.00
_cell.angle_beta   90.00
_cell.angle_gamma   90.00
#
_symmetry.space_group_name_H-M   'P 1'
#
loop_
_entity.id
_entity.type
_entity.pdbx_description
1 polymer ?
#
loop_
_entity_poly.entity_id
_entity_poly.type
_entity_poly.pdbx_seq_one_letter_code
_entity_poly.pdbx_strand_id
1 'polypeptide(L)'
;MGAMEIERLMGERAKALMENNPDLEIDRSKEEGDWGLLTLREGGTLVGFEFLETEESIGRPDALLQYFDAANDGYYVGVVVPEEKFDDVTDLIYSMGEGQVTVLTYEDLGITPYTLA
;
A
#
# COMPACT_ATOMS: atom_id res chain seq x y z
N MET A 1 -1.81 16.43 9.64
CA MET A 1 -1.64 16.30 8.37
C MET A 1 -1.89 14.96 7.80
N GLY A 2 -1.52 13.92 8.47
CA GLY A 2 -1.53 12.60 7.93
C GLY A 2 -2.87 12.14 7.37
N ALA A 3 -3.97 12.44 8.05
CA ALA A 3 -5.26 11.93 7.61
C ALA A 3 -5.65 12.42 6.23
N MET A 4 -5.50 13.71 5.97
CA MET A 4 -5.82 14.25 4.65
C MET A 4 -4.86 13.73 3.61
N GLU A 5 -3.60 13.62 3.98
CA GLU A 5 -2.59 13.18 3.05
C GLU A 5 -2.86 11.75 2.58
N ILE A 6 -3.16 10.85 3.52
CA ILE A 6 -3.33 9.45 3.12
C ILE A 6 -4.58 9.27 2.26
N GLU A 7 -5.63 10.04 2.49
CA GLU A 7 -6.81 9.95 1.66
C GLU A 7 -6.52 10.38 0.24
N ARG A 8 -5.73 11.43 0.07
CA ARG A 8 -5.33 11.88 -1.26
C ARG A 8 -4.48 10.82 -1.95
N LEU A 9 -3.54 10.24 -1.23
CA LEU A 9 -2.66 9.22 -1.80
C LEU A 9 -3.46 8.01 -2.23
N MET A 10 -4.42 7.58 -1.43
CA MET A 10 -5.27 6.45 -1.79
C MET A 10 -6.08 6.76 -3.05
N GLY A 11 -6.60 7.97 -3.14
CA GLY A 11 -7.40 8.36 -4.30
C GLY A 11 -6.57 8.36 -5.57
N GLU A 12 -5.37 8.90 -5.52
CA GLU A 12 -4.51 8.95 -6.70
C GLU A 12 -4.07 7.54 -7.11
N ARG A 13 -3.74 6.70 -6.13
CA ARG A 13 -3.33 5.35 -6.46
C ARG A 13 -4.47 4.53 -7.04
N ALA A 14 -5.67 4.65 -6.45
CA ALA A 14 -6.83 3.93 -6.95
C ALA A 14 -7.16 4.34 -8.38
N LYS A 15 -7.06 5.64 -8.66
CA LYS A 15 -7.32 6.13 -10.00
C LYS A 15 -6.34 5.54 -11.00
N ALA A 16 -5.05 5.53 -10.65
CA ALA A 16 -4.03 4.99 -11.54
C ALA A 16 -4.24 3.50 -11.80
N LEU A 17 -4.59 2.75 -10.76
CA LEU A 17 -4.84 1.32 -10.91
C LEU A 17 -6.04 1.06 -11.82
N MET A 18 -7.10 1.84 -11.68
CA MET A 18 -8.29 1.67 -12.51
C MET A 18 -8.07 2.12 -13.94
N GLU A 19 -7.19 3.10 -14.15
CA GLU A 19 -6.82 3.49 -15.51
C GLU A 19 -6.10 2.39 -16.24
N ASN A 20 -5.26 1.64 -15.53
CA ASN A 20 -4.54 0.51 -16.12
C ASN A 20 -5.41 -0.72 -16.28
N ASN A 21 -6.40 -0.88 -15.43
CA ASN A 21 -7.28 -2.04 -15.47
C ASN A 21 -8.70 -1.58 -15.14
N PRO A 22 -9.50 -1.25 -16.17
CA PRO A 22 -10.85 -0.75 -15.94
C PRO A 22 -11.79 -1.72 -15.25
N ASP A 23 -11.47 -3.02 -15.27
CA ASP A 23 -12.30 -4.02 -14.60
C ASP A 23 -12.07 -4.11 -13.11
N LEU A 24 -11.08 -3.38 -12.61
CA LEU A 24 -10.72 -3.44 -11.21
C LEU A 24 -11.69 -2.61 -10.37
N GLU A 25 -12.12 -3.20 -9.27
CA GLU A 25 -12.93 -2.52 -8.27
C GLU A 25 -12.06 -2.32 -7.04
N ILE A 26 -12.05 -1.10 -6.51
CA ILE A 26 -11.14 -0.77 -5.41
C ILE A 26 -11.94 -0.16 -4.28
N ASP A 27 -11.89 -0.80 -3.11
CA ASP A 27 -12.41 -0.23 -1.88
C ASP A 27 -11.28 0.43 -1.13
N ARG A 28 -11.54 1.61 -0.59
CA ARG A 28 -10.54 2.38 0.13
C ARG A 28 -10.93 2.48 1.58
N SER A 29 -9.98 2.23 2.48
CA SER A 29 -10.19 2.32 3.90
C SER A 29 -9.03 3.05 4.54
N LYS A 30 -9.31 4.20 5.14
CA LYS A 30 -8.31 4.89 5.93
C LYS A 30 -8.27 4.26 7.32
N GLU A 31 -7.08 3.87 7.76
CA GLU A 31 -6.92 3.15 9.01
C GLU A 31 -6.33 4.05 10.08
N GLU A 32 -6.51 3.67 11.33
CA GLU A 32 -5.90 4.40 12.43
C GLU A 32 -4.39 4.27 12.36
N GLY A 33 -3.68 5.36 12.63
CA GLY A 33 -2.23 5.37 12.54
C GLY A 33 -1.72 5.89 11.21
N ASP A 34 -2.57 6.58 10.48
CA ASP A 34 -2.20 7.29 9.25
C ASP A 34 -1.71 6.39 8.14
N TRP A 35 -2.45 5.33 7.87
CA TRP A 35 -2.18 4.52 6.69
C TRP A 35 -3.50 4.15 6.02
N GLY A 36 -3.41 3.67 4.81
CA GLY A 36 -4.58 3.32 4.04
C GLY A 36 -4.50 1.94 3.44
N LEU A 37 -5.65 1.35 3.27
CA LEU A 37 -5.76 0.02 2.68
C LEU A 37 -6.62 0.09 1.43
N LEU A 38 -6.10 -0.41 0.34
CA LEU A 38 -6.87 -0.60 -0.88
C LEU A 38 -7.15 -2.09 -1.02
N THR A 39 -8.42 -2.42 -1.12
CA THR A 39 -8.85 -3.80 -1.36
C THR A 39 -9.24 -3.91 -2.83
N LEU A 40 -8.59 -4.83 -3.53
CA LEU A 40 -8.70 -4.93 -4.97
C LEU A 40 -9.53 -6.14 -5.36
N ARG A 41 -10.56 -5.90 -6.17
CA ARG A 41 -11.41 -6.97 -6.70
C ARG A 41 -11.51 -6.83 -8.21
N GLU A 42 -11.67 -7.96 -8.86
CA GLU A 42 -11.87 -7.97 -10.29
C GLU A 42 -13.04 -8.89 -10.59
N GLY A 43 -14.11 -8.33 -11.16
CA GLY A 43 -15.31 -9.12 -11.42
C GLY A 43 -15.91 -9.69 -10.16
N GLY A 44 -15.82 -8.98 -9.05
CA GLY A 44 -16.33 -9.44 -7.78
C GLY A 44 -15.41 -10.37 -7.00
N THR A 45 -14.31 -10.78 -7.60
CA THR A 45 -13.35 -11.68 -6.96
C THR A 45 -12.22 -10.89 -6.33
N LEU A 46 -11.93 -11.18 -5.07
CA LEU A 46 -10.82 -10.53 -4.36
C LEU A 46 -9.51 -10.99 -4.98
N VAL A 47 -8.67 -10.03 -5.40
CA VAL A 47 -7.38 -10.35 -6.01
C VAL A 47 -6.19 -9.85 -5.23
N GLY A 48 -6.36 -8.87 -4.36
CA GLY A 48 -5.22 -8.42 -3.58
C GLY A 48 -5.47 -7.18 -2.77
N PHE A 49 -4.37 -6.67 -2.22
CA PHE A 49 -4.38 -5.50 -1.35
C PHE A 49 -3.18 -4.63 -1.62
N GLU A 50 -3.36 -3.33 -1.42
CA GLU A 50 -2.22 -2.43 -1.32
C GLU A 50 -2.31 -1.66 -0.02
N PHE A 51 -1.19 -1.65 0.70
CA PHE A 51 -1.06 -0.95 1.97
C PHE A 51 -0.27 0.32 1.69
N LEU A 52 -0.91 1.48 1.88
CA LEU A 52 -0.26 2.76 1.66
C LEU A 52 0.21 3.28 3.01
N GLU A 53 1.51 3.24 3.22
CA GLU A 53 2.10 3.56 4.52
C GLU A 53 2.65 4.97 4.54
N THR A 54 2.74 5.53 5.72
CA THR A 54 3.40 6.81 5.95
C THR A 54 4.60 6.58 6.85
N GLU A 55 5.38 7.62 7.10
CA GLU A 55 6.50 7.50 8.03
C GLU A 55 6.03 7.06 9.40
N GLU A 56 4.87 7.55 9.82
CA GLU A 56 4.34 7.20 11.13
C GLU A 56 3.85 5.77 11.21
N SER A 57 3.33 5.23 10.11
CA SER A 57 2.66 3.93 10.16
C SER A 57 3.59 2.76 9.89
N ILE A 58 4.75 3.00 9.30
CA ILE A 58 5.64 1.92 8.88
C ILE A 58 6.07 1.04 10.05
N GLY A 59 6.26 1.63 11.22
CA GLY A 59 6.73 0.87 12.37
C GLY A 59 5.64 0.24 13.22
N ARG A 60 4.39 0.23 12.75
CA ARG A 60 3.34 -0.33 13.59
C ARG A 60 3.52 -1.84 13.76
N PRO A 61 3.19 -2.36 14.94
CA PRO A 61 3.56 -3.75 15.28
C PRO A 61 2.95 -4.80 14.40
N ASP A 62 1.74 -4.56 13.87
CA ASP A 62 1.01 -5.57 13.13
C ASP A 62 1.26 -5.55 11.63
N ALA A 63 2.06 -4.59 11.14
CA ALA A 63 2.18 -4.38 9.70
C ALA A 63 2.67 -5.62 8.97
N LEU A 64 3.80 -6.17 9.42
CA LEU A 64 4.38 -7.32 8.74
C LEU A 64 3.44 -8.52 8.75
N LEU A 65 2.77 -8.73 9.87
CA LEU A 65 1.83 -9.84 9.97
C LEU A 65 0.71 -9.69 8.98
N GLN A 66 0.18 -8.49 8.84
CA GLN A 66 -0.88 -8.24 7.87
C GLN A 66 -0.43 -8.50 6.44
N TYR A 67 0.78 -8.04 6.10
CA TYR A 67 1.30 -8.25 4.76
C TYR A 67 1.44 -9.73 4.44
N PHE A 68 2.06 -10.48 5.35
CA PHE A 68 2.37 -11.87 5.08
C PHE A 68 1.15 -12.78 5.19
N ASP A 69 0.18 -12.44 6.04
CA ASP A 69 -1.05 -13.20 6.08
C ASP A 69 -1.77 -13.16 4.73
N ALA A 70 -1.89 -11.98 4.15
CA ALA A 70 -2.56 -11.85 2.86
C ALA A 70 -1.76 -12.53 1.75
N ALA A 71 -0.43 -12.37 1.78
CA ALA A 71 0.41 -13.00 0.76
C ALA A 71 0.35 -14.52 0.85
N ASN A 72 0.34 -15.05 2.07
CA ASN A 72 0.26 -16.50 2.26
C ASN A 72 -1.08 -17.07 1.81
N ASP A 73 -2.13 -16.26 1.82
CA ASP A 73 -3.43 -16.67 1.31
C ASP A 73 -3.49 -16.63 -0.21
N GLY A 74 -2.42 -16.23 -0.87
CA GLY A 74 -2.35 -16.23 -2.32
C GLY A 74 -2.75 -14.95 -2.99
N TYR A 75 -2.97 -13.88 -2.22
CA TYR A 75 -3.37 -12.59 -2.78
C TYR A 75 -2.15 -11.75 -3.14
N TYR A 76 -2.35 -10.88 -4.13
CA TYR A 76 -1.35 -9.85 -4.41
C TYR A 76 -1.25 -8.92 -3.20
N VAL A 77 -0.03 -8.58 -2.80
CA VAL A 77 0.20 -7.64 -1.72
C VAL A 77 1.24 -6.63 -2.17
N GLY A 78 0.84 -5.37 -2.23
CA GLY A 78 1.76 -4.27 -2.49
C GLY A 78 1.84 -3.39 -1.26
N VAL A 79 3.03 -2.93 -0.94
CA VAL A 79 3.25 -2.00 0.16
C VAL A 79 3.88 -0.76 -0.42
N VAL A 80 3.16 0.37 -0.34
CA VAL A 80 3.61 1.63 -0.93
C VAL A 80 4.16 2.50 0.19
N VAL A 81 5.41 2.94 0.04
CA VAL A 81 6.12 3.66 1.10
C VAL A 81 6.78 4.90 0.52
N PRO A 82 7.12 5.89 1.36
CA PRO A 82 7.96 7.00 0.91
C PRO A 82 9.33 6.47 0.48
N GLU A 83 9.93 7.13 -0.49
CA GLU A 83 11.19 6.66 -1.07
C GLU A 83 12.29 6.49 -0.04
N GLU A 84 12.37 7.42 0.91
CA GLU A 84 13.41 7.36 1.92
C GLU A 84 13.28 6.18 2.88
N LYS A 85 12.13 5.50 2.87
CA LYS A 85 11.91 4.32 3.69
C LYS A 85 12.02 3.02 2.92
N PHE A 86 12.25 3.10 1.61
CA PHE A 86 12.22 1.93 0.75
C PHE A 86 13.21 0.86 1.19
N ASP A 87 14.46 1.26 1.43
CA ASP A 87 15.49 0.29 1.77
C ASP A 87 15.19 -0.38 3.10
N ASP A 88 14.78 0.40 4.09
CA ASP A 88 14.49 -0.15 5.42
C ASP A 88 13.34 -1.14 5.36
N VAL A 89 12.28 -0.79 4.65
CA VAL A 89 11.10 -1.65 4.55
C VAL A 89 11.43 -2.90 3.76
N THR A 90 12.15 -2.74 2.66
CA THR A 90 12.54 -3.88 1.84
C THR A 90 13.39 -4.87 2.62
N ASP A 91 14.37 -4.37 3.38
CA ASP A 91 15.21 -5.23 4.18
C ASP A 91 14.39 -5.98 5.23
N LEU A 92 13.46 -5.29 5.86
CA LEU A 92 12.63 -5.89 6.88
C LEU A 92 11.74 -6.99 6.30
N ILE A 93 11.15 -6.73 5.15
CA ILE A 93 10.27 -7.71 4.51
C ILE A 93 11.07 -8.93 4.06
N TYR A 94 12.23 -8.72 3.46
CA TYR A 94 13.04 -9.85 3.02
C TYR A 94 13.58 -10.67 4.18
N SER A 95 13.78 -10.06 5.34
CA SER A 95 14.24 -10.80 6.51
C SER A 95 13.18 -11.75 7.05
N MET A 96 11.91 -11.48 6.74
CA MET A 96 10.80 -12.28 7.25
C MET A 96 10.30 -13.33 6.26
N GLY A 97 10.57 -13.14 4.98
CA GLY A 97 10.11 -14.05 3.96
C GLY A 97 10.57 -13.59 2.61
N GLU A 98 10.28 -14.34 1.58
CA GLU A 98 10.80 -14.03 0.27
C GLU A 98 9.71 -13.70 -0.71
N GLY A 99 9.86 -12.61 -1.39
CA GLY A 99 9.30 -12.40 -2.71
C GLY A 99 7.79 -12.35 -2.85
N GLN A 100 7.03 -12.52 -1.80
CA GLN A 100 5.58 -12.54 -1.90
C GLN A 100 4.96 -11.17 -1.72
N VAL A 101 5.72 -10.23 -1.19
CA VAL A 101 5.24 -8.88 -0.93
C VAL A 101 6.05 -7.93 -1.80
N THR A 102 5.35 -7.11 -2.56
CA THR A 102 6.00 -6.15 -3.46
C THR A 102 6.07 -4.79 -2.77
N VAL A 103 7.26 -4.21 -2.70
CA VAL A 103 7.44 -2.89 -2.11
C VAL A 103 7.54 -1.87 -3.22
N LEU A 104 6.72 -0.83 -3.13
CA LEU A 104 6.65 0.23 -4.12
C LEU A 104 6.87 1.56 -3.43
N THR A 105 7.37 2.56 -4.16
CA THR A 105 7.46 3.90 -3.62
C THR A 105 6.42 4.79 -4.27
N TYR A 106 5.97 5.79 -3.53
CA TYR A 106 5.04 6.77 -4.11
C TYR A 106 5.67 7.45 -5.31
N GLU A 107 6.95 7.76 -5.21
CA GLU A 107 7.65 8.47 -6.28
C GLU A 107 7.70 7.66 -7.57
N ASP A 108 7.96 6.37 -7.46
CA ASP A 108 7.99 5.49 -8.62
C ASP A 108 6.62 5.36 -9.26
N LEU A 109 5.56 5.54 -8.47
CA LEU A 109 4.19 5.48 -8.99
C LEU A 109 3.72 6.82 -9.52
N GLY A 110 4.57 7.83 -9.47
CA GLY A 110 4.21 9.16 -9.94
C GLY A 110 3.33 9.94 -8.98
N ILE A 111 3.34 9.56 -7.72
CA ILE A 111 2.51 10.18 -6.69
C ILE A 111 3.43 10.95 -5.74
N THR A 112 3.12 12.22 -5.53
CA THR A 112 3.85 13.02 -4.54
C THR A 112 3.28 12.71 -3.16
N PRO A 113 4.08 12.17 -2.24
CA PRO A 113 3.53 11.68 -0.96
C PRO A 113 2.96 12.77 -0.07
N TYR A 114 3.39 13.99 -0.24
CA TYR A 114 2.85 15.08 0.55
C TYR A 114 2.92 16.35 -0.25
N THR A 115 2.09 17.29 0.16
CA THR A 115 2.06 18.58 -0.47
C THR A 115 2.90 19.52 0.36
N LEU A 116 3.84 20.17 -0.27
CA LEU A 116 4.65 21.16 0.42
C LEU A 116 3.84 22.42 0.59
N ALA A 117 3.82 22.87 1.78
CA ALA A 117 3.10 24.09 2.08
C ALA A 117 3.91 25.29 1.67
#